data_10d68c182aabf0ccbdeb76624b13d8a5
#
_entry.id   10d68c182aabf0ccbdeb76624b13d8a5
#
_cell.length_a   1.000
_cell.length_b   1.000
_cell.length_c   1.000
_cell.angle_alpha   90.00
_cell.angle_beta   90.00
_cell.angle_gamma   90.00
#
_symmetry.space_group_name_H-M   'P 1'
#
loop_
_entity.id
_entity.type
_entity.pdbx_description
1 polymer ?
#
loop_
_entity_poly.entity_id
_entity_poly.type
_entity_poly.pdbx_seq_one_letter_code
_entity_poly.pdbx_strand_id
1 'polypeptide(L)'
;MKNVRLTKLGGKSALLITSLLLTPFYGYSEKSNVIPEKNEKAGVQQQTSLLTGIVLDKDGFPLIGVNIMESVTNGTVTDADGKFSIKVTPQSVLRVSYIGYVTQTIKAGSQKSVSITLLEDTETLEEVVVVGYGSQKKVSVTGAVAAIQTKELKQSSAANLSTALAGRLPGLTALQTSGQPGGDDVTFYLRGASTPNGANPLILIDGVPRDNISTLDPNEIASVSILKDASATAVFGVRGANGVIMITTRRGEVGKTELSISADYSLQQFTAQADRIHSWEFAELRNQAFRNDGYSEADLPYTDYMIDMYRSGKDPVFYPDRDVYSEFFKKWAPQTRVNVNLSGGTEKLSYFMNVAYLGQGGQFRTESEKDLGYDPSYKSDRYNFRANLDYKVLSNLKLSLNLASYLEKVNTPQTKTLFGGSVAAMIENMRAYIWGTPPTDPGPLTQEGYTLIDGTSVPAGEVVNQSGQDRNTYGEINRRGYQQETNTNLNSSLIVDWGLDFITKGLSNKFMISFDSKAVTTIIRKTACSSFQNETFQF
;
A
#
# COMPACT_ATOMS: atom_id res chain seq x y z
N MET A 1 -38.14 -30.81 10.35
CA MET A 1 -37.93 -31.99 11.22
C MET A 1 -36.58 -32.60 10.93
N LYS A 2 -35.83 -32.85 11.93
CA LYS A 2 -34.51 -33.42 12.15
C LYS A 2 -33.40 -32.38 12.41
N ASN A 3 -33.18 -32.22 13.71
CA ASN A 3 -32.04 -31.50 14.33
C ASN A 3 -30.74 -32.21 13.99
N VAL A 4 -29.78 -31.49 13.39
CA VAL A 4 -28.39 -31.91 13.34
C VAL A 4 -27.65 -31.06 14.40
N ARG A 5 -27.25 -31.70 15.50
CA ARG A 5 -26.32 -31.15 16.48
C ARG A 5 -24.93 -31.06 15.86
N LEU A 6 -24.43 -29.85 15.71
CA LEU A 6 -23.01 -29.61 15.46
C LEU A 6 -22.28 -29.58 16.81
N THR A 7 -21.48 -30.59 17.04
CA THR A 7 -20.55 -30.67 18.17
C THR A 7 -19.50 -29.57 18.06
N LYS A 8 -19.33 -28.83 19.18
CA LYS A 8 -18.23 -27.90 19.41
C LYS A 8 -16.90 -28.66 19.31
N LEU A 9 -16.10 -28.37 18.30
CA LEU A 9 -14.65 -28.63 18.33
C LEU A 9 -13.97 -27.39 18.87
N GLY A 10 -13.26 -27.60 19.99
CA GLY A 10 -12.74 -26.56 20.85
C GLY A 10 -11.67 -25.69 20.23
N GLY A 11 -11.79 -24.42 20.46
CA GLY A 11 -10.73 -23.44 20.28
C GLY A 11 -9.58 -23.67 21.24
N LYS A 12 -8.46 -24.21 20.74
CA LYS A 12 -7.15 -24.23 21.43
C LYS A 12 -5.97 -24.08 20.47
N SER A 13 -6.17 -23.72 19.22
CA SER A 13 -5.06 -23.59 18.26
C SER A 13 -4.72 -22.14 17.84
N ALA A 14 -5.41 -21.14 18.37
CA ALA A 14 -5.18 -19.73 18.01
C ALA A 14 -4.30 -18.95 19.03
N LEU A 15 -3.78 -19.63 20.08
CA LEU A 15 -3.12 -18.95 21.21
C LEU A 15 -1.61 -19.19 21.28
N LEU A 16 -0.99 -19.74 20.24
CA LEU A 16 0.44 -20.09 20.24
C LEU A 16 1.34 -19.17 19.38
N ILE A 17 0.79 -18.14 18.75
CA ILE A 17 1.60 -17.19 17.95
C ILE A 17 1.77 -15.83 18.65
N THR A 18 0.98 -15.50 19.66
CA THR A 18 1.04 -14.20 20.36
C THR A 18 1.96 -14.17 21.59
N SER A 19 2.55 -15.30 22.02
CA SER A 19 3.42 -15.34 23.20
C SER A 19 4.92 -15.16 22.93
N LEU A 20 5.34 -14.94 21.67
CA LEU A 20 6.78 -14.86 21.33
C LEU A 20 7.29 -13.42 21.16
N LEU A 21 6.51 -12.39 21.41
CA LEU A 21 6.91 -10.99 21.17
C LEU A 21 6.92 -10.08 22.41
N LEU A 22 6.76 -10.63 23.62
CA LEU A 22 6.81 -9.82 24.86
C LEU A 22 7.60 -10.52 25.97
N THR A 23 8.91 -10.74 25.73
CA THR A 23 9.85 -10.91 26.84
C THR A 23 10.67 -9.63 26.98
N PRO A 24 10.62 -8.94 28.13
CA PRO A 24 11.55 -7.84 28.37
C PRO A 24 12.95 -8.41 28.49
N PHE A 25 13.89 -7.88 27.72
CA PHE A 25 15.31 -8.09 27.90
C PHE A 25 15.71 -7.53 29.26
N TYR A 26 15.75 -8.37 30.28
CA TYR A 26 16.48 -8.07 31.49
C TYR A 26 17.97 -8.31 31.22
N GLY A 27 18.70 -7.23 31.07
CA GLY A 27 20.16 -7.27 31.03
C GLY A 27 20.69 -7.74 32.37
N TYR A 28 21.28 -8.92 32.38
CA TYR A 28 22.08 -9.40 33.50
C TYR A 28 23.37 -8.58 33.55
N SER A 29 23.47 -7.68 34.53
CA SER A 29 24.71 -7.03 34.90
C SER A 29 25.46 -7.95 35.89
N GLU A 30 26.40 -8.72 35.39
CA GLU A 30 27.37 -9.39 36.24
C GLU A 30 28.32 -8.35 36.83
N LYS A 31 28.24 -8.17 38.15
CA LYS A 31 29.26 -7.46 38.93
C LYS A 31 30.49 -8.38 39.02
N SER A 32 31.46 -8.17 38.18
CA SER A 32 32.79 -8.73 38.41
C SER A 32 33.56 -7.87 39.43
N ASN A 33 33.88 -8.45 40.56
CA ASN A 33 34.83 -7.92 41.53
C ASN A 33 36.22 -7.78 40.89
N VAL A 34 36.64 -6.54 40.71
CA VAL A 34 38.01 -6.25 40.26
C VAL A 34 38.89 -6.13 41.50
N ILE A 35 39.80 -7.09 41.67
CA ILE A 35 40.98 -6.98 42.53
C ILE A 35 42.02 -6.16 41.76
N PRO A 36 42.61 -5.12 42.31
CA PRO A 36 43.62 -4.34 41.60
C PRO A 36 44.96 -5.07 41.61
N GLU A 37 45.33 -5.69 40.54
CA GLU A 37 46.69 -6.16 40.31
C GLU A 37 47.49 -5.12 39.55
N LYS A 38 48.42 -4.51 40.23
CA LYS A 38 49.40 -3.58 39.73
C LYS A 38 50.42 -4.33 38.87
N ASN A 39 50.28 -4.23 37.55
CA ASN A 39 51.33 -4.67 36.64
C ASN A 39 51.64 -3.55 35.66
N GLU A 40 52.72 -2.89 35.89
CA GLU A 40 53.44 -2.06 34.93
C GLU A 40 53.81 -2.95 33.72
N LYS A 41 53.10 -2.78 32.60
CA LYS A 41 53.60 -3.22 31.30
C LYS A 41 53.94 -1.97 30.49
N ALA A 42 55.23 -1.88 30.16
CA ALA A 42 55.82 -0.93 29.25
C ALA A 42 54.93 -0.75 28.01
N GLY A 43 54.54 0.48 27.78
CA GLY A 43 53.83 0.85 26.56
C GLY A 43 54.72 0.57 25.35
N VAL A 44 54.35 -0.43 24.59
CA VAL A 44 54.83 -0.54 23.20
C VAL A 44 54.20 0.65 22.48
N GLN A 45 54.96 1.73 22.30
CA GLN A 45 54.62 2.80 21.36
C GLN A 45 54.51 2.17 19.97
N GLN A 46 53.29 1.88 19.53
CA GLN A 46 53.03 1.56 18.12
C GLN A 46 53.52 2.77 17.30
N GLN A 47 54.69 2.61 16.62
CA GLN A 47 55.23 3.63 15.73
C GLN A 47 54.22 3.85 14.61
N THR A 48 53.47 4.94 14.70
CA THR A 48 52.66 5.43 13.56
C THR A 48 53.63 6.00 12.54
N SER A 49 53.50 5.55 11.30
CA SER A 49 54.23 6.08 10.15
C SER A 49 53.29 6.90 9.25
N LEU A 50 53.83 7.91 8.59
CA LEU A 50 53.10 8.63 7.56
C LEU A 50 53.17 7.80 6.27
N LEU A 51 52.01 7.32 5.82
CA LEU A 51 51.83 6.68 4.52
C LEU A 51 51.37 7.74 3.53
N THR A 52 52.11 7.89 2.42
CA THR A 52 51.70 8.72 1.29
C THR A 52 51.30 7.84 0.12
N GLY A 53 50.49 8.33 -0.79
CA GLY A 53 50.14 7.56 -1.97
C GLY A 53 49.42 8.39 -3.02
N ILE A 54 49.17 7.73 -4.14
CA ILE A 54 48.40 8.30 -5.25
C ILE A 54 47.29 7.32 -5.62
N VAL A 55 46.11 7.85 -5.94
CA VAL A 55 44.97 7.05 -6.43
C VAL A 55 44.72 7.42 -7.87
N LEU A 56 44.71 6.41 -8.73
CA LEU A 56 44.55 6.52 -10.19
C LEU A 56 43.32 5.72 -10.61
N ASP A 57 42.79 6.03 -11.79
CA ASP A 57 41.84 5.18 -12.49
C ASP A 57 42.58 4.08 -13.30
N LYS A 58 41.82 3.24 -14.02
CA LYS A 58 42.36 2.19 -14.90
C LYS A 58 43.22 2.74 -16.06
N ASP A 59 42.96 3.97 -16.46
CA ASP A 59 43.61 4.64 -17.60
C ASP A 59 44.82 5.49 -17.12
N GLY A 60 45.10 5.52 -15.83
CA GLY A 60 46.22 6.19 -15.19
C GLY A 60 45.98 7.66 -14.83
N PHE A 61 44.74 8.15 -14.91
CA PHE A 61 44.38 9.51 -14.49
C PHE A 61 44.20 9.61 -12.96
N PRO A 62 44.67 10.71 -12.34
CA PRO A 62 44.51 10.90 -10.90
C PRO A 62 43.08 11.14 -10.52
N LEU A 63 42.59 10.50 -9.44
CA LEU A 63 41.26 10.63 -8.91
C LEU A 63 41.25 11.59 -7.70
N ILE A 64 40.53 12.71 -7.86
CA ILE A 64 40.38 13.77 -6.85
C ILE A 64 39.23 13.43 -5.91
N GLY A 65 39.41 13.63 -4.58
CA GLY A 65 38.31 13.47 -3.60
C GLY A 65 38.02 12.03 -3.23
N VAL A 66 38.92 11.08 -3.52
CA VAL A 66 38.80 9.70 -3.07
C VAL A 66 38.92 9.65 -1.55
N ASN A 67 37.99 8.98 -0.89
CA ASN A 67 37.95 8.84 0.55
C ASN A 67 38.78 7.62 0.99
N ILE A 68 39.78 7.86 1.86
CA ILE A 68 40.69 6.84 2.42
C ILE A 68 40.51 6.82 3.93
N MET A 69 39.97 5.76 4.47
CA MET A 69 39.65 5.61 5.90
C MET A 69 40.31 4.39 6.50
N GLU A 70 40.98 4.57 7.65
CA GLU A 70 41.40 3.50 8.54
C GLU A 70 40.31 3.16 9.58
N SER A 71 39.69 4.21 10.12
CA SER A 71 38.62 4.13 11.12
C SER A 71 37.66 5.31 10.97
N VAL A 72 36.60 5.36 11.76
CA VAL A 72 35.64 6.49 11.74
C VAL A 72 36.30 7.82 12.08
N THR A 73 37.40 7.81 12.83
CA THR A 73 38.10 9.02 13.31
C THR A 73 39.43 9.29 12.59
N ASN A 74 39.95 8.35 11.80
CA ASN A 74 41.21 8.53 11.05
C ASN A 74 40.99 8.25 9.56
N GLY A 75 40.96 9.31 8.78
CA GLY A 75 40.76 9.29 7.34
C GLY A 75 41.33 10.53 6.65
N THR A 76 41.47 10.47 5.34
CA THR A 76 41.91 11.56 4.48
C THR A 76 41.23 11.46 3.11
N VAL A 77 41.34 12.52 2.30
CA VAL A 77 40.87 12.54 0.90
C VAL A 77 42.03 12.88 -0.03
N THR A 78 41.94 12.43 -1.30
CA THR A 78 42.94 12.76 -2.30
C THR A 78 42.82 14.21 -2.77
N ASP A 79 43.97 14.85 -3.06
CA ASP A 79 44.05 16.19 -3.62
C ASP A 79 43.83 16.21 -5.16
N ALA A 80 44.07 17.37 -5.81
CA ALA A 80 43.90 17.58 -7.24
C ALA A 80 44.79 16.68 -8.10
N ASP A 81 45.92 16.22 -7.57
CA ASP A 81 46.85 15.32 -8.25
C ASP A 81 46.60 13.85 -7.87
N GLY A 82 45.47 13.54 -7.17
CA GLY A 82 45.17 12.20 -6.71
C GLY A 82 46.04 11.73 -5.51
N LYS A 83 46.83 12.62 -4.92
CA LYS A 83 47.75 12.28 -3.82
C LYS A 83 47.06 12.38 -2.47
N PHE A 84 47.48 11.50 -1.52
CA PHE A 84 47.02 11.53 -0.15
C PHE A 84 48.15 11.28 0.84
N SER A 85 47.91 11.66 2.09
CA SER A 85 48.77 11.30 3.22
C SER A 85 47.92 10.99 4.45
N ILE A 86 48.26 9.89 5.12
CA ILE A 86 47.54 9.41 6.32
C ILE A 86 48.51 8.80 7.32
N LYS A 87 48.30 9.06 8.62
CA LYS A 87 49.08 8.42 9.70
C LYS A 87 48.48 7.06 9.98
N VAL A 88 49.27 6.00 9.86
CA VAL A 88 48.84 4.63 10.02
C VAL A 88 49.88 3.78 10.76
N THR A 89 49.44 2.65 11.28
CA THR A 89 50.34 1.60 11.77
C THR A 89 50.61 0.55 10.68
N PRO A 90 51.70 -0.23 10.73
CA PRO A 90 51.95 -1.26 9.73
C PRO A 90 50.87 -2.32 9.59
N GLN A 91 50.01 -2.46 10.60
CA GLN A 91 48.90 -3.42 10.63
C GLN A 91 47.55 -2.79 10.19
N SER A 92 47.51 -1.48 9.95
CA SER A 92 46.32 -0.77 9.59
C SER A 92 45.74 -1.25 8.22
N VAL A 93 44.44 -1.35 8.16
CA VAL A 93 43.70 -1.68 6.96
C VAL A 93 42.97 -0.40 6.49
N LEU A 94 43.31 0.05 5.30
CA LEU A 94 42.71 1.24 4.70
C LEU A 94 41.58 0.84 3.76
N ARG A 95 40.43 1.45 3.92
CA ARG A 95 39.31 1.37 3.01
C ARG A 95 39.34 2.57 2.08
N VAL A 96 39.47 2.33 0.78
CA VAL A 96 39.53 3.35 -0.26
C VAL A 96 38.24 3.30 -1.06
N SER A 97 37.48 4.39 -1.04
CA SER A 97 36.16 4.44 -1.70
C SER A 97 36.00 5.76 -2.46
N TYR A 98 35.40 5.67 -3.66
CA TYR A 98 35.06 6.80 -4.51
C TYR A 98 33.75 6.53 -5.25
N ILE A 99 32.96 7.60 -5.50
CA ILE A 99 31.66 7.46 -6.18
C ILE A 99 31.90 6.98 -7.61
N GLY A 100 31.25 5.87 -7.99
CA GLY A 100 31.42 5.27 -9.32
C GLY A 100 32.61 4.31 -9.45
N TYR A 101 33.28 3.96 -8.35
CA TYR A 101 34.41 3.02 -8.33
C TYR A 101 34.24 1.94 -7.28
N VAL A 102 34.78 0.74 -7.56
CA VAL A 102 34.76 -0.40 -6.64
C VAL A 102 35.60 -0.06 -5.40
N THR A 103 34.98 -0.15 -4.22
CA THR A 103 35.68 0.06 -2.96
C THR A 103 36.76 -0.99 -2.76
N GLN A 104 38.01 -0.56 -2.55
CA GLN A 104 39.14 -1.45 -2.27
C GLN A 104 39.55 -1.37 -0.80
N THR A 105 40.07 -2.49 -0.31
CA THR A 105 40.63 -2.59 1.04
C THR A 105 42.09 -2.99 0.91
N ILE A 106 43.01 -2.15 1.40
CA ILE A 106 44.45 -2.38 1.34
C ILE A 106 45.06 -2.41 2.74
N LYS A 107 46.09 -3.20 2.95
CA LYS A 107 46.89 -3.18 4.17
C LYS A 107 48.01 -2.15 4.01
N ALA A 108 48.16 -1.28 5.01
CA ALA A 108 49.17 -0.21 4.98
C ALA A 108 50.60 -0.75 4.91
N GLY A 109 50.86 -1.87 5.56
CA GLY A 109 52.20 -2.50 5.57
C GLY A 109 53.28 -1.58 6.12
N SER A 110 54.56 -1.93 5.84
CA SER A 110 55.73 -1.10 6.21
C SER A 110 56.15 -0.13 5.10
N GLN A 111 55.31 0.03 4.06
CA GLN A 111 55.63 0.89 2.90
C GLN A 111 55.38 2.36 3.25
N LYS A 112 56.26 3.25 2.78
CA LYS A 112 56.08 4.71 2.95
C LYS A 112 55.26 5.32 1.84
N SER A 113 55.08 4.64 0.72
CA SER A 113 54.28 5.11 -0.42
C SER A 113 53.54 3.95 -1.08
N VAL A 114 52.30 4.21 -1.54
CA VAL A 114 51.46 3.24 -2.23
C VAL A 114 50.76 3.87 -3.43
N SER A 115 50.69 3.13 -4.55
CA SER A 115 49.86 3.51 -5.69
C SER A 115 48.63 2.59 -5.70
N ILE A 116 47.45 3.19 -5.78
CA ILE A 116 46.18 2.50 -5.76
C ILE A 116 45.46 2.77 -7.06
N THR A 117 45.13 1.72 -7.80
CA THR A 117 44.31 1.86 -9.01
C THR A 117 42.90 1.39 -8.67
N LEU A 118 41.91 2.32 -8.74
CA LEU A 118 40.52 1.99 -8.60
C LEU A 118 39.93 1.59 -9.94
N LEU A 119 39.18 0.50 -9.94
CA LEU A 119 38.40 0.09 -11.09
C LEU A 119 37.06 0.81 -11.02
N GLU A 120 36.61 1.35 -12.15
CA GLU A 120 35.26 1.86 -12.25
C GLU A 120 34.29 0.77 -11.80
N ASP A 121 33.35 1.13 -10.95
CA ASP A 121 32.23 0.27 -10.61
C ASP A 121 31.34 0.19 -11.85
N THR A 122 31.72 -0.68 -12.78
CA THR A 122 30.93 -1.02 -13.97
C THR A 122 29.73 -1.91 -13.61
N GLU A 123 29.52 -2.23 -12.33
CA GLU A 123 28.19 -2.50 -11.81
C GLU A 123 27.37 -1.18 -11.72
N THR A 124 27.35 -0.36 -12.77
CA THR A 124 26.07 0.17 -13.22
C THR A 124 25.22 -1.08 -13.32
N LEU A 125 24.26 -1.23 -12.39
CA LEU A 125 23.19 -2.20 -12.49
C LEU A 125 22.75 -2.18 -13.93
N GLU A 126 23.21 -3.15 -14.75
CA GLU A 126 22.77 -3.28 -16.13
C GLU A 126 21.26 -3.47 -15.97
N GLU A 127 20.52 -2.40 -16.18
CA GLU A 127 19.08 -2.38 -15.98
C GLU A 127 18.50 -3.40 -16.94
N VAL A 128 18.30 -4.61 -16.40
CA VAL A 128 17.72 -5.73 -17.14
C VAL A 128 16.23 -5.54 -17.14
N VAL A 129 15.67 -5.42 -18.32
CA VAL A 129 14.22 -5.30 -18.52
C VAL A 129 13.68 -6.66 -18.94
N VAL A 130 12.63 -7.12 -18.30
CA VAL A 130 11.93 -8.33 -18.72
C VAL A 130 11.11 -7.98 -19.95
N VAL A 131 11.35 -8.69 -21.06
CA VAL A 131 10.69 -8.47 -22.35
C VAL A 131 10.07 -9.81 -22.79
N GLY A 132 8.76 -9.88 -22.76
CA GLY A 132 8.06 -11.12 -23.07
C GLY A 132 8.39 -12.24 -22.07
N TYR A 133 8.86 -13.38 -22.58
CA TYR A 133 9.25 -14.54 -21.77
C TYR A 133 10.76 -14.58 -21.44
N GLY A 134 11.50 -13.54 -21.79
CA GLY A 134 12.95 -13.43 -21.56
C GLY A 134 13.35 -12.12 -20.88
N SER A 135 14.61 -12.03 -20.47
CA SER A 135 15.21 -10.79 -19.96
C SER A 135 16.24 -10.28 -20.97
N GLN A 136 16.23 -8.97 -21.23
CA GLN A 136 17.20 -8.31 -22.10
C GLN A 136 17.76 -7.09 -21.39
N LYS A 137 19.01 -6.71 -21.72
CA LYS A 137 19.57 -5.45 -21.26
C LYS A 137 18.74 -4.29 -21.80
N LYS A 138 18.39 -3.32 -20.98
CA LYS A 138 17.58 -2.15 -21.37
C LYS A 138 18.12 -1.46 -22.64
N VAL A 139 19.43 -1.40 -22.76
CA VAL A 139 20.13 -0.83 -23.93
C VAL A 139 19.86 -1.62 -25.23
N SER A 140 19.54 -2.91 -25.12
CA SER A 140 19.29 -3.80 -26.26
C SER A 140 17.83 -3.86 -26.69
N VAL A 141 16.92 -3.22 -25.95
CA VAL A 141 15.49 -3.25 -26.25
C VAL A 141 15.15 -2.15 -27.24
N THR A 142 14.74 -2.54 -28.45
CA THR A 142 14.36 -1.60 -29.52
C THR A 142 12.95 -1.01 -29.35
N GLY A 143 12.15 -1.53 -28.40
CA GLY A 143 10.79 -1.05 -28.11
C GLY A 143 10.75 0.00 -26.99
N ALA A 144 9.70 0.83 -26.95
CA ALA A 144 9.47 1.79 -25.86
C ALA A 144 9.04 1.06 -24.57
N VAL A 145 10.02 0.64 -23.76
CA VAL A 145 9.79 0.03 -22.45
C VAL A 145 10.01 1.07 -21.35
N ALA A 146 8.98 1.33 -20.55
CA ALA A 146 9.11 2.11 -19.33
C ALA A 146 9.15 1.13 -18.14
N ALA A 147 10.11 1.29 -17.25
CA ALA A 147 10.26 0.46 -16.06
C ALA A 147 10.40 1.33 -14.81
N ILE A 148 9.90 0.83 -13.69
CA ILE A 148 10.03 1.41 -12.35
C ILE A 148 10.53 0.32 -11.39
N GLN A 149 11.41 0.69 -10.48
CA GLN A 149 11.99 -0.24 -9.51
C GLN A 149 11.35 -0.12 -8.12
N THR A 150 11.59 -1.11 -7.27
CA THR A 150 11.08 -1.18 -5.88
C THR A 150 11.35 0.10 -5.08
N LYS A 151 12.54 0.71 -5.23
CA LYS A 151 12.94 1.90 -4.47
C LYS A 151 11.99 3.08 -4.72
N GLU A 152 11.54 3.25 -5.95
CA GLU A 152 10.61 4.31 -6.33
C GLU A 152 9.18 4.00 -5.86
N LEU A 153 8.76 2.73 -5.92
CA LEU A 153 7.45 2.28 -5.45
C LEU A 153 7.28 2.51 -3.95
N LYS A 154 8.32 2.25 -3.16
CA LYS A 154 8.32 2.42 -1.69
C LYS A 154 8.25 3.88 -1.22
N GLN A 155 8.47 4.85 -2.09
CA GLN A 155 8.31 6.27 -1.77
C GLN A 155 6.84 6.68 -1.62
N SER A 156 5.92 5.84 -2.08
CA SER A 156 4.48 6.09 -1.95
C SER A 156 3.93 5.43 -0.70
N SER A 157 3.19 6.19 0.10
CA SER A 157 2.39 5.65 1.22
C SER A 157 1.06 5.07 0.77
N ALA A 158 0.82 4.99 -0.55
CA ALA A 158 -0.42 4.43 -1.10
C ALA A 158 -0.66 2.99 -0.60
N ALA A 159 -1.91 2.68 -0.29
CA ALA A 159 -2.30 1.36 0.21
C ALA A 159 -2.05 0.25 -0.82
N ASN A 160 -2.36 0.54 -2.07
CA ASN A 160 -2.31 -0.40 -3.18
C ASN A 160 -1.18 -0.10 -4.15
N LEU A 161 -0.60 -1.17 -4.73
CA LEU A 161 0.40 -1.05 -5.80
C LEU A 161 -0.18 -0.30 -7.01
N SER A 162 -1.43 -0.52 -7.34
CA SER A 162 -2.10 0.13 -8.47
C SER A 162 -2.10 1.66 -8.33
N THR A 163 -2.41 2.16 -7.16
CA THR A 163 -2.37 3.60 -6.85
C THR A 163 -0.93 4.14 -6.83
N ALA A 164 0.02 3.34 -6.33
CA ALA A 164 1.43 3.73 -6.29
C ALA A 164 2.05 3.87 -7.69
N LEU A 165 1.50 3.23 -8.72
CA LEU A 165 1.95 3.32 -10.11
C LEU A 165 1.38 4.54 -10.85
N ALA A 166 0.30 5.13 -10.36
CA ALA A 166 -0.37 6.26 -11.00
C ALA A 166 0.60 7.46 -11.15
N GLY A 167 0.70 8.00 -12.37
CA GLY A 167 1.56 9.14 -12.69
C GLY A 167 3.07 8.87 -12.73
N ARG A 168 3.52 7.62 -12.46
CA ARG A 168 4.95 7.28 -12.42
C ARG A 168 5.48 6.63 -13.70
N LEU A 169 4.61 6.07 -14.50
CA LEU A 169 4.98 5.40 -15.75
C LEU A 169 4.43 6.16 -16.96
N PRO A 170 5.29 6.66 -17.86
CA PRO A 170 4.87 7.42 -19.03
C PRO A 170 3.91 6.61 -19.93
N GLY A 171 2.72 7.15 -20.21
CA GLY A 171 1.70 6.52 -21.05
C GLY A 171 0.79 5.53 -20.31
N LEU A 172 0.93 5.39 -18.97
CA LEU A 172 -0.03 4.72 -18.12
C LEU A 172 -1.03 5.74 -17.59
N THR A 173 -2.28 5.59 -17.93
CA THR A 173 -3.41 6.32 -17.32
C THR A 173 -4.04 5.43 -16.26
N ALA A 174 -4.25 5.98 -15.08
CA ALA A 174 -4.82 5.29 -13.94
C ALA A 174 -6.10 6.02 -13.53
N LEU A 175 -7.22 5.31 -13.51
CA LEU A 175 -8.51 5.84 -13.08
C LEU A 175 -8.90 5.15 -11.77
N GLN A 176 -8.90 5.91 -10.69
CA GLN A 176 -9.39 5.48 -9.40
C GLN A 176 -10.79 6.08 -9.16
N THR A 177 -11.79 5.23 -9.00
CA THR A 177 -13.19 5.66 -8.77
C THR A 177 -13.50 5.86 -7.30
N SER A 178 -12.77 5.19 -6.41
CA SER A 178 -12.94 5.26 -4.97
C SER A 178 -11.58 5.21 -4.26
N GLY A 179 -11.44 5.89 -3.13
CA GLY A 179 -10.29 5.78 -2.24
C GLY A 179 -10.60 5.03 -0.95
N GLN A 180 -11.73 4.33 -0.88
CA GLN A 180 -12.15 3.63 0.33
C GLN A 180 -11.41 2.30 0.49
N PRO A 181 -11.09 1.88 1.73
CA PRO A 181 -10.41 0.63 2.01
C PRO A 181 -11.06 -0.58 1.35
N GLY A 182 -10.27 -1.41 0.63
CA GLY A 182 -10.79 -2.59 -0.09
C GLY A 182 -11.71 -2.30 -1.29
N GLY A 183 -11.88 -1.03 -1.65
CA GLY A 183 -12.63 -0.56 -2.83
C GLY A 183 -11.88 0.52 -3.60
N ASP A 184 -10.57 0.58 -3.42
CA ASP A 184 -9.67 1.59 -3.98
C ASP A 184 -8.86 1.09 -5.19
N ASP A 185 -9.36 0.06 -5.86
CA ASP A 185 -8.78 -0.48 -7.09
C ASP A 185 -8.72 0.57 -8.19
N VAL A 186 -7.64 0.51 -8.97
CA VAL A 186 -7.38 1.41 -10.10
C VAL A 186 -7.54 0.65 -11.40
N THR A 187 -8.30 1.24 -12.31
CA THR A 187 -8.37 0.77 -13.70
C THR A 187 -7.26 1.41 -14.52
N PHE A 188 -6.48 0.59 -15.21
CA PHE A 188 -5.38 1.04 -16.04
C PHE A 188 -5.73 1.09 -17.51
N TYR A 189 -5.23 2.13 -18.18
CA TYR A 189 -5.24 2.25 -19.64
C TYR A 189 -3.84 2.59 -20.13
N LEU A 190 -3.39 1.92 -21.18
CA LEU A 190 -2.16 2.26 -21.89
C LEU A 190 -2.51 3.03 -23.16
N ARG A 191 -1.97 4.27 -23.27
CA ARG A 191 -2.29 5.19 -24.39
C ARG A 191 -3.78 5.61 -24.46
N GLY A 192 -4.49 5.56 -23.33
CA GLY A 192 -5.91 5.92 -23.24
C GLY A 192 -6.88 4.76 -23.48
N ALA A 193 -8.16 5.02 -23.33
CA ALA A 193 -9.23 4.05 -23.60
C ALA A 193 -9.47 3.97 -25.11
N SER A 194 -8.92 2.95 -25.77
CA SER A 194 -8.96 2.79 -27.24
C SER A 194 -10.23 2.13 -27.74
N THR A 195 -11.01 1.48 -26.87
CA THR A 195 -12.23 0.75 -27.23
C THR A 195 -13.22 0.70 -26.06
N PRO A 196 -14.55 0.77 -26.33
CA PRO A 196 -15.56 0.58 -25.30
C PRO A 196 -15.68 -0.87 -24.81
N ASN A 197 -15.15 -1.85 -25.57
CA ASN A 197 -15.29 -3.27 -25.30
C ASN A 197 -14.14 -3.87 -24.48
N GLY A 198 -13.56 -3.09 -23.55
CA GLY A 198 -12.46 -3.53 -22.67
C GLY A 198 -11.10 -3.04 -23.16
N ALA A 199 -10.64 -1.94 -22.58
CA ALA A 199 -9.36 -1.30 -22.92
C ALA A 199 -8.25 -1.63 -21.90
N ASN A 200 -8.48 -2.60 -20.99
CA ASN A 200 -7.52 -2.96 -19.95
C ASN A 200 -6.29 -3.64 -20.55
N PRO A 201 -5.08 -3.28 -20.11
CA PRO A 201 -3.86 -3.97 -20.50
C PRO A 201 -3.82 -5.38 -19.92
N LEU A 202 -3.06 -6.26 -20.56
CA LEU A 202 -2.74 -7.57 -20.01
C LEU A 202 -1.76 -7.39 -18.84
N ILE A 203 -2.08 -7.93 -17.67
CA ILE A 203 -1.21 -7.92 -16.50
C ILE A 203 -0.54 -9.27 -16.36
N LEU A 204 0.79 -9.27 -16.25
CA LEU A 204 1.59 -10.47 -16.03
C LEU A 204 2.38 -10.34 -14.72
N ILE A 205 2.24 -11.29 -13.82
CA ILE A 205 3.04 -11.38 -12.60
C ILE A 205 3.94 -12.61 -12.73
N ASP A 206 5.25 -12.40 -12.79
CA ASP A 206 6.26 -13.43 -13.06
C ASP A 206 5.94 -14.28 -14.32
N GLY A 207 5.35 -13.65 -15.34
CA GLY A 207 4.96 -14.30 -16.60
C GLY A 207 3.58 -14.96 -16.59
N VAL A 208 2.87 -15.00 -15.46
CA VAL A 208 1.52 -15.55 -15.35
C VAL A 208 0.47 -14.45 -15.47
N PRO A 209 -0.53 -14.57 -16.37
CA PRO A 209 -1.63 -13.61 -16.46
C PRO A 209 -2.44 -13.56 -15.17
N ARG A 210 -2.71 -12.34 -14.67
CA ARG A 210 -3.52 -12.07 -13.48
C ARG A 210 -4.48 -10.92 -13.75
N ASP A 211 -5.60 -10.90 -13.04
CA ASP A 211 -6.65 -9.89 -13.27
C ASP A 211 -6.39 -8.59 -12.50
N ASN A 212 -5.67 -8.67 -11.37
CA ASN A 212 -5.50 -7.54 -10.46
C ASN A 212 -4.10 -7.51 -9.82
N ILE A 213 -3.60 -6.30 -9.58
CA ILE A 213 -2.32 -6.03 -8.91
C ILE A 213 -2.49 -5.28 -7.57
N SER A 214 -3.71 -4.83 -7.25
CA SER A 214 -3.97 -4.00 -6.06
C SER A 214 -3.64 -4.72 -4.76
N THR A 215 -3.73 -6.05 -4.76
CA THR A 215 -3.45 -6.89 -3.60
C THR A 215 -1.98 -7.20 -3.38
N LEU A 216 -1.09 -6.83 -4.32
CA LEU A 216 0.35 -6.99 -4.16
C LEU A 216 0.91 -5.94 -3.20
N ASP A 217 1.80 -6.36 -2.30
CA ASP A 217 2.55 -5.42 -1.48
C ASP A 217 3.74 -4.85 -2.29
N PRO A 218 4.00 -3.52 -2.26
CA PRO A 218 5.14 -2.92 -2.94
C PRO A 218 6.50 -3.53 -2.57
N ASN A 219 6.63 -4.11 -1.36
CA ASN A 219 7.86 -4.77 -0.93
C ASN A 219 8.12 -6.12 -1.60
N GLU A 220 7.09 -6.74 -2.19
CA GLU A 220 7.22 -7.99 -2.94
C GLU A 220 7.76 -7.78 -4.36
N ILE A 221 7.72 -6.54 -4.86
CA ILE A 221 8.01 -6.20 -6.26
C ILE A 221 9.50 -5.89 -6.44
N ALA A 222 10.11 -6.44 -7.47
CA ALA A 222 11.44 -6.05 -7.93
C ALA A 222 11.35 -4.91 -8.96
N SER A 223 10.47 -5.07 -9.96
CA SER A 223 10.26 -4.08 -11.01
C SER A 223 8.88 -4.21 -11.64
N VAL A 224 8.40 -3.09 -12.19
CA VAL A 224 7.22 -3.04 -13.06
C VAL A 224 7.63 -2.47 -14.39
N SER A 225 7.35 -3.18 -15.48
CA SER A 225 7.66 -2.77 -16.85
C SER A 225 6.39 -2.69 -17.69
N ILE A 226 6.31 -1.71 -18.57
CA ILE A 226 5.19 -1.55 -19.48
C ILE A 226 5.65 -1.72 -20.91
N LEU A 227 5.02 -2.64 -21.64
CA LEU A 227 5.19 -2.86 -23.06
C LEU A 227 4.04 -2.17 -23.80
N LYS A 228 4.36 -1.13 -24.57
CA LYS A 228 3.35 -0.32 -25.26
C LYS A 228 3.31 -0.59 -26.76
N ASP A 229 4.42 -1.02 -27.34
CA ASP A 229 4.57 -1.16 -28.78
C ASP A 229 4.14 -2.54 -29.25
N ALA A 230 3.52 -2.61 -30.43
CA ALA A 230 3.03 -3.85 -31.00
C ALA A 230 4.15 -4.89 -31.20
N SER A 231 5.37 -4.46 -31.52
CA SER A 231 6.54 -5.34 -31.62
C SER A 231 6.89 -6.02 -30.31
N ALA A 232 6.80 -5.29 -29.18
CA ALA A 232 7.07 -5.81 -27.85
C ALA A 232 5.94 -6.69 -27.32
N THR A 233 4.69 -6.43 -27.73
CA THR A 233 3.50 -7.18 -27.27
C THR A 233 3.09 -8.31 -28.20
N ALA A 234 3.70 -8.45 -29.38
CA ALA A 234 3.37 -9.46 -30.40
C ALA A 234 3.38 -10.90 -29.84
N VAL A 235 4.29 -11.20 -28.93
CA VAL A 235 4.42 -12.54 -28.30
C VAL A 235 3.20 -12.93 -27.46
N PHE A 236 2.34 -11.97 -27.10
CA PHE A 236 1.11 -12.20 -26.30
C PHE A 236 -0.15 -12.25 -27.19
N GLY A 237 0.02 -12.13 -28.51
CA GLY A 237 -1.06 -12.17 -29.49
C GLY A 237 -2.15 -11.13 -29.20
N VAL A 238 -3.42 -11.50 -29.42
CA VAL A 238 -4.57 -10.61 -29.24
C VAL A 238 -4.69 -10.07 -27.82
N ARG A 239 -4.28 -10.83 -26.81
CA ARG A 239 -4.33 -10.39 -25.39
C ARG A 239 -3.39 -9.22 -25.10
N GLY A 240 -2.33 -9.04 -25.89
CA GLY A 240 -1.39 -7.93 -25.79
C GLY A 240 -1.81 -6.67 -26.55
N ALA A 241 -2.96 -6.66 -27.24
CA ALA A 241 -3.36 -5.55 -28.11
C ALA A 241 -3.48 -4.19 -27.38
N ASN A 242 -3.96 -4.20 -26.12
CA ASN A 242 -4.07 -3.00 -25.28
C ASN A 242 -2.79 -2.69 -24.48
N GLY A 243 -1.67 -3.36 -24.82
CA GLY A 243 -0.41 -3.29 -24.10
C GLY A 243 -0.33 -4.28 -22.95
N VAL A 244 0.86 -4.36 -22.34
CA VAL A 244 1.16 -5.34 -21.30
C VAL A 244 1.85 -4.65 -20.12
N ILE A 245 1.39 -4.92 -18.90
CA ILE A 245 2.03 -4.55 -17.64
C ILE A 245 2.70 -5.81 -17.09
N MET A 246 4.03 -5.79 -17.02
CA MET A 246 4.82 -6.91 -16.50
C MET A 246 5.35 -6.56 -15.12
N ILE A 247 5.04 -7.40 -14.15
CA ILE A 247 5.48 -7.27 -12.76
C ILE A 247 6.43 -8.43 -12.48
N THR A 248 7.63 -8.09 -12.07
CA THR A 248 8.62 -9.06 -11.60
C THR A 248 8.69 -8.96 -10.08
N THR A 249 8.54 -10.09 -9.40
CA THR A 249 8.63 -10.14 -7.94
C THR A 249 10.06 -10.35 -7.48
N ARG A 250 10.35 -9.96 -6.23
CA ARG A 250 11.69 -10.09 -5.66
C ARG A 250 12.09 -11.56 -5.50
N ARG A 251 13.36 -11.82 -5.72
CA ARG A 251 13.97 -13.13 -5.53
C ARG A 251 15.14 -13.03 -4.55
N GLY A 252 15.55 -14.15 -4.01
CA GLY A 252 16.76 -14.22 -3.21
C GLY A 252 18.01 -14.16 -4.06
N GLU A 253 19.06 -13.63 -3.47
CA GLU A 253 20.40 -13.58 -4.06
C GLU A 253 21.35 -14.48 -3.27
N VAL A 254 22.43 -14.92 -3.91
CA VAL A 254 23.49 -15.68 -3.23
C VAL A 254 24.21 -14.76 -2.24
N GLY A 255 24.14 -15.11 -0.96
CA GLY A 255 24.72 -14.29 0.09
C GLY A 255 24.20 -14.65 1.47
N LYS A 256 24.56 -13.83 2.45
CA LYS A 256 24.06 -13.98 3.82
C LYS A 256 22.57 -13.67 3.86
N THR A 257 21.88 -14.34 4.77
CA THR A 257 20.47 -14.05 5.03
C THR A 257 20.30 -12.61 5.55
N GLU A 258 19.43 -11.87 4.91
CA GLU A 258 19.06 -10.51 5.28
C GLU A 258 17.61 -10.50 5.76
N LEU A 259 17.39 -9.94 6.94
CA LEU A 259 16.08 -9.68 7.51
C LEU A 259 15.82 -8.16 7.46
N SER A 260 14.73 -7.77 6.83
CA SER A 260 14.29 -6.37 6.78
C SER A 260 12.87 -6.26 7.35
N ILE A 261 12.70 -5.36 8.32
CA ILE A 261 11.41 -5.08 8.95
C ILE A 261 11.12 -3.59 8.73
N SER A 262 9.92 -3.29 8.26
CA SER A 262 9.41 -1.93 8.17
C SER A 262 8.01 -1.83 8.75
N ALA A 263 7.72 -0.69 9.38
CA ALA A 263 6.41 -0.35 9.91
C ALA A 263 6.11 1.11 9.60
N ASP A 264 4.97 1.36 8.97
CA ASP A 264 4.52 2.67 8.56
C ASP A 264 3.15 2.95 9.15
N TYR A 265 2.97 4.15 9.70
CA TYR A 265 1.68 4.65 10.12
C TYR A 265 1.37 5.93 9.36
N SER A 266 0.22 5.99 8.73
CA SER A 266 -0.20 7.10 7.88
C SER A 266 -1.60 7.57 8.25
N LEU A 267 -1.87 8.84 8.03
CA LEU A 267 -3.19 9.44 8.15
C LEU A 267 -3.68 9.84 6.76
N GLN A 268 -4.81 9.31 6.36
CA GLN A 268 -5.45 9.59 5.09
C GLN A 268 -6.52 10.68 5.27
N GLN A 269 -6.67 11.55 4.26
CA GLN A 269 -7.75 12.53 4.18
C GLN A 269 -8.25 12.63 2.74
N PHE A 270 -9.42 13.21 2.56
CA PHE A 270 -9.91 13.56 1.23
C PHE A 270 -8.98 14.58 0.56
N THR A 271 -8.70 14.38 -0.71
CA THR A 271 -7.90 15.32 -1.52
C THR A 271 -8.70 16.58 -1.87
N ALA A 272 -10.00 16.43 -2.03
CA ALA A 272 -10.94 17.52 -2.22
C ALA A 272 -12.27 17.14 -1.56
N GLN A 273 -12.95 18.12 -1.04
CA GLN A 273 -14.27 18.02 -0.43
C GLN A 273 -15.11 19.18 -0.94
N ALA A 274 -16.41 18.97 -1.15
CA ALA A 274 -17.28 20.05 -1.53
C ALA A 274 -17.35 21.10 -0.40
N ASP A 275 -17.39 22.37 -0.78
CA ASP A 275 -17.57 23.44 0.18
C ASP A 275 -18.94 23.34 0.84
N ARG A 276 -18.98 23.67 2.12
CA ARG A 276 -20.24 23.76 2.86
C ARG A 276 -21.04 24.95 2.36
N ILE A 277 -22.35 24.72 2.16
CA ILE A 277 -23.30 25.83 2.06
C ILE A 277 -24.14 25.89 3.34
N HIS A 278 -24.52 27.09 3.74
CA HIS A 278 -25.37 27.30 4.90
C HIS A 278 -26.84 27.06 4.59
N SER A 279 -27.63 26.79 5.61
CA SER A 279 -29.07 26.51 5.43
C SER A 279 -29.83 27.65 4.77
N TRP A 280 -29.49 28.91 5.09
CA TRP A 280 -30.12 30.07 4.42
C TRP A 280 -29.73 30.17 2.94
N GLU A 281 -28.46 29.88 2.60
CA GLU A 281 -28.00 29.86 1.20
C GLU A 281 -28.71 28.77 0.41
N PHE A 282 -28.82 27.56 1.01
CA PHE A 282 -29.58 26.47 0.41
C PHE A 282 -31.04 26.86 0.18
N ALA A 283 -31.70 27.46 1.18
CA ALA A 283 -33.09 27.90 1.09
C ALA A 283 -33.31 28.96 -0.02
N GLU A 284 -32.41 29.95 -0.10
CA GLU A 284 -32.44 30.97 -1.17
C GLU A 284 -32.26 30.36 -2.55
N LEU A 285 -31.25 29.47 -2.72
CA LEU A 285 -31.01 28.79 -3.99
C LEU A 285 -32.18 27.89 -4.39
N ARG A 286 -32.78 27.20 -3.41
CA ARG A 286 -33.95 26.37 -3.66
C ARG A 286 -35.15 27.21 -4.14
N ASN A 287 -35.41 28.32 -3.47
CA ASN A 287 -36.46 29.27 -3.90
C ASN A 287 -36.18 29.81 -5.31
N GLN A 288 -34.91 30.12 -5.60
CA GLN A 288 -34.54 30.59 -6.94
C GLN A 288 -34.81 29.51 -8.00
N ALA A 289 -34.55 28.24 -7.71
CA ALA A 289 -34.86 27.13 -8.61
C ALA A 289 -36.37 27.06 -8.87
N PHE A 290 -37.22 27.17 -7.85
CA PHE A 290 -38.66 27.18 -7.99
C PHE A 290 -39.16 28.38 -8.81
N ARG A 291 -38.61 29.59 -8.60
CA ARG A 291 -38.93 30.77 -9.45
C ARG A 291 -38.57 30.52 -10.91
N ASN A 292 -37.41 29.89 -11.16
CA ASN A 292 -37.00 29.56 -12.53
C ASN A 292 -37.92 28.54 -13.20
N ASP A 293 -38.52 27.63 -12.41
CA ASP A 293 -39.54 26.68 -12.88
C ASP A 293 -40.94 27.29 -13.02
N GLY A 294 -41.10 28.60 -12.71
CA GLY A 294 -42.35 29.35 -12.89
C GLY A 294 -43.33 29.31 -11.73
N TYR A 295 -42.90 28.86 -10.55
CA TYR A 295 -43.75 28.92 -9.34
C TYR A 295 -43.92 30.34 -8.85
N SER A 296 -45.09 30.63 -8.24
CA SER A 296 -45.36 31.93 -7.63
C SER A 296 -44.67 32.10 -6.28
N GLU A 297 -44.49 33.33 -5.81
CA GLU A 297 -43.88 33.60 -4.48
C GLU A 297 -44.62 32.90 -3.33
N ALA A 298 -45.94 32.68 -3.47
CA ALA A 298 -46.72 31.95 -2.46
C ALA A 298 -46.47 30.45 -2.41
N ASP A 299 -45.90 29.90 -3.49
CA ASP A 299 -45.63 28.47 -3.65
C ASP A 299 -44.16 28.13 -3.37
N LEU A 300 -43.35 29.09 -2.92
CA LEU A 300 -41.94 28.86 -2.61
C LEU A 300 -41.81 28.00 -1.35
N PRO A 301 -40.86 27.05 -1.36
CA PRO A 301 -40.68 26.11 -0.22
C PRO A 301 -40.17 26.77 1.06
N TYR A 302 -39.55 27.94 0.97
CA TYR A 302 -39.00 28.66 2.13
C TYR A 302 -39.50 30.10 2.14
N THR A 303 -40.14 30.49 3.22
CA THR A 303 -40.56 31.90 3.42
C THR A 303 -39.36 32.76 3.85
N ASP A 304 -39.45 34.07 3.69
CA ASP A 304 -38.43 35.02 4.15
C ASP A 304 -38.19 34.87 5.67
N TYR A 305 -39.22 34.62 6.45
CA TYR A 305 -39.10 34.34 7.89
C TYR A 305 -38.25 33.09 8.17
N MET A 306 -38.47 32.01 7.43
CA MET A 306 -37.66 30.78 7.60
C MET A 306 -36.19 31.04 7.24
N ILE A 307 -35.94 31.78 6.16
CA ILE A 307 -34.58 32.12 5.74
C ILE A 307 -33.87 32.96 6.80
N ASP A 308 -34.56 33.95 7.38
CA ASP A 308 -34.04 34.77 8.45
C ASP A 308 -33.80 33.97 9.75
N MET A 309 -34.65 33.01 10.05
CA MET A 309 -34.43 32.10 11.20
C MET A 309 -33.20 31.23 11.02
N TYR A 310 -33.00 30.62 9.82
CA TYR A 310 -31.77 29.89 9.49
C TYR A 310 -30.52 30.79 9.62
N ARG A 311 -30.59 32.02 9.09
CA ARG A 311 -29.47 32.96 9.09
C ARG A 311 -29.15 33.46 10.50
N SER A 312 -30.15 33.68 11.34
CA SER A 312 -29.96 34.21 12.69
C SER A 312 -29.52 33.16 13.70
N GLY A 313 -29.75 31.85 13.41
CA GLY A 313 -29.44 30.74 14.33
C GLY A 313 -30.20 30.80 15.67
N LYS A 314 -31.31 31.54 15.74
CA LYS A 314 -32.06 31.74 16.99
C LYS A 314 -32.75 30.47 17.48
N ASP A 315 -33.13 29.61 16.56
CA ASP A 315 -33.78 28.34 16.86
C ASP A 315 -33.12 27.22 16.05
N PRO A 316 -32.01 26.64 16.56
CA PRO A 316 -31.28 25.60 15.85
C PRO A 316 -32.01 24.26 15.81
N VAL A 317 -33.11 24.10 16.54
CA VAL A 317 -33.89 22.86 16.54
C VAL A 317 -34.83 22.84 15.35
N PHE A 318 -35.60 23.90 15.13
CA PHE A 318 -36.54 24.00 14.01
C PHE A 318 -35.90 24.56 12.73
N TYR A 319 -34.84 25.37 12.88
CA TYR A 319 -34.11 25.99 11.76
C TYR A 319 -32.61 25.68 11.86
N PRO A 320 -32.23 24.39 11.71
CA PRO A 320 -30.83 23.98 11.86
C PRO A 320 -29.96 24.48 10.71
N ASP A 321 -28.68 24.69 11.01
CA ASP A 321 -27.63 24.96 10.02
C ASP A 321 -26.55 23.88 10.15
N ARG A 322 -26.78 22.73 9.51
CA ARG A 322 -25.96 21.52 9.70
C ARG A 322 -24.77 21.49 8.75
N ASP A 323 -23.62 21.10 9.29
CA ASP A 323 -22.47 20.67 8.49
C ASP A 323 -22.53 19.17 8.27
N VAL A 324 -23.32 18.75 7.29
CA VAL A 324 -23.58 17.35 6.96
C VAL A 324 -22.29 16.57 6.69
N TYR A 325 -21.29 17.20 6.06
CA TYR A 325 -20.01 16.54 5.79
C TYR A 325 -19.24 16.23 7.08
N SER A 326 -19.12 17.19 7.97
CA SER A 326 -18.44 16.99 9.25
C SER A 326 -19.17 16.01 10.17
N GLU A 327 -20.49 15.87 10.00
CA GLU A 327 -21.28 14.88 10.75
C GLU A 327 -20.95 13.45 10.30
N PHE A 328 -20.83 13.20 9.00
CA PHE A 328 -20.68 11.85 8.46
C PHE A 328 -19.24 11.47 8.10
N PHE A 329 -18.33 12.43 7.97
CA PHE A 329 -16.96 12.15 7.62
C PHE A 329 -15.97 12.52 8.73
N LYS A 330 -14.97 11.68 8.90
CA LYS A 330 -13.78 11.96 9.70
C LYS A 330 -12.79 12.76 8.85
N LYS A 331 -12.13 13.74 9.45
CA LYS A 331 -11.04 14.47 8.77
C LYS A 331 -9.87 13.55 8.42
N TRP A 332 -9.58 12.58 9.30
CA TRP A 332 -8.45 11.67 9.18
C TRP A 332 -8.91 10.22 9.37
N ALA A 333 -8.38 9.33 8.55
CA ALA A 333 -8.51 7.89 8.71
C ALA A 333 -7.11 7.26 8.85
N PRO A 334 -6.91 6.33 9.81
CA PRO A 334 -5.60 5.71 10.03
C PRO A 334 -5.32 4.63 8.99
N GLN A 335 -4.04 4.50 8.62
CA GLN A 335 -3.52 3.38 7.87
C GLN A 335 -2.26 2.88 8.54
N THR A 336 -2.14 1.58 8.76
CA THR A 336 -0.97 0.92 9.33
C THR A 336 -0.47 -0.12 8.34
N ARG A 337 0.82 -0.12 8.06
CA ARG A 337 1.48 -1.14 7.25
C ARG A 337 2.67 -1.70 8.02
N VAL A 338 2.78 -3.03 8.06
CA VAL A 338 3.94 -3.73 8.62
C VAL A 338 4.42 -4.75 7.60
N ASN A 339 5.72 -4.76 7.35
CA ASN A 339 6.35 -5.69 6.42
C ASN A 339 7.55 -6.34 7.06
N VAL A 340 7.68 -7.65 6.84
CA VAL A 340 8.84 -8.45 7.21
C VAL A 340 9.32 -9.18 5.96
N ASN A 341 10.56 -8.90 5.54
CA ASN A 341 11.20 -9.54 4.40
C ASN A 341 12.40 -10.34 4.87
N LEU A 342 12.52 -11.56 4.37
CA LEU A 342 13.67 -12.43 4.55
C LEU A 342 14.19 -12.82 3.18
N SER A 343 15.46 -12.55 2.89
CA SER A 343 16.10 -12.91 1.63
C SER A 343 17.49 -13.46 1.87
N GLY A 344 17.96 -14.33 0.99
CA GLY A 344 19.29 -14.89 1.05
C GLY A 344 19.44 -16.11 0.16
N GLY A 345 20.59 -16.75 0.23
CA GLY A 345 20.79 -17.97 -0.52
C GLY A 345 22.23 -18.45 -0.59
N THR A 346 22.37 -19.66 -1.09
CA THR A 346 23.61 -20.29 -1.49
C THR A 346 23.65 -20.40 -3.02
N GLU A 347 24.74 -20.89 -3.58
CA GLU A 347 24.85 -21.17 -5.03
C GLU A 347 23.76 -22.14 -5.54
N LYS A 348 23.24 -23.01 -4.66
CA LYS A 348 22.22 -24.01 -5.02
C LYS A 348 20.80 -23.56 -4.75
N LEU A 349 20.57 -22.82 -3.65
CA LEU A 349 19.24 -22.42 -3.21
C LEU A 349 19.24 -20.94 -2.88
N SER A 350 18.39 -20.15 -3.54
CA SER A 350 18.09 -18.79 -3.11
C SER A 350 16.60 -18.65 -2.79
N TYR A 351 16.30 -17.76 -1.85
CA TYR A 351 14.94 -17.58 -1.34
C TYR A 351 14.65 -16.13 -1.01
N PHE A 352 13.40 -15.74 -1.26
CA PHE A 352 12.80 -14.51 -0.81
C PHE A 352 11.46 -14.84 -0.16
N MET A 353 11.24 -14.33 1.05
CA MET A 353 9.96 -14.46 1.76
C MET A 353 9.50 -13.08 2.22
N ASN A 354 8.20 -12.82 2.11
CA ASN A 354 7.56 -11.61 2.61
C ASN A 354 6.32 -11.99 3.40
N VAL A 355 6.13 -11.31 4.53
CA VAL A 355 4.88 -11.28 5.28
C VAL A 355 4.53 -9.83 5.50
N ALA A 356 3.32 -9.44 5.10
CA ALA A 356 2.86 -8.07 5.24
C ALA A 356 1.46 -7.99 5.85
N TYR A 357 1.23 -6.94 6.61
CA TYR A 357 -0.06 -6.53 7.13
C TYR A 357 -0.37 -5.10 6.66
N LEU A 358 -1.59 -4.87 6.20
CA LEU A 358 -2.13 -3.56 5.91
C LEU A 358 -3.49 -3.43 6.58
N GLY A 359 -3.60 -2.52 7.53
CA GLY A 359 -4.86 -2.12 8.16
C GLY A 359 -5.24 -0.72 7.72
N GLN A 360 -6.48 -0.54 7.27
CA GLN A 360 -7.02 0.74 6.82
C GLN A 360 -8.36 1.03 7.51
N GLY A 361 -8.49 2.19 8.12
CA GLY A 361 -9.76 2.72 8.60
C GLY A 361 -10.46 3.54 7.51
N GLY A 362 -11.79 3.47 7.48
CA GLY A 362 -12.61 4.31 6.61
C GLY A 362 -12.87 5.68 7.20
N GLN A 363 -13.25 6.62 6.34
CA GLN A 363 -13.49 8.01 6.71
C GLN A 363 -14.92 8.28 7.20
N PHE A 364 -15.84 7.31 7.08
CA PHE A 364 -17.19 7.48 7.64
C PHE A 364 -17.18 7.50 9.17
N ARG A 365 -17.95 8.41 9.75
CA ARG A 365 -18.29 8.39 11.18
C ARG A 365 -19.41 7.39 11.39
N THR A 366 -19.21 6.49 12.33
CA THR A 366 -20.19 5.46 12.69
C THR A 366 -20.38 5.46 14.20
N GLU A 367 -21.53 4.97 14.67
CA GLU A 367 -21.74 4.67 16.07
C GLU A 367 -20.76 3.60 16.58
N SER A 368 -20.61 3.53 17.89
CA SER A 368 -19.72 2.55 18.50
C SER A 368 -20.32 1.14 18.45
N GLU A 369 -19.45 0.15 18.33
CA GLU A 369 -19.85 -1.26 18.45
C GLU A 369 -20.54 -1.56 19.77
N LYS A 370 -20.15 -0.85 20.85
CA LYS A 370 -20.71 -1.02 22.17
C LYS A 370 -22.20 -0.67 22.21
N ASP A 371 -22.59 0.37 21.49
CA ASP A 371 -23.97 0.88 21.49
C ASP A 371 -24.87 0.04 20.58
N LEU A 372 -24.33 -0.46 19.49
CA LEU A 372 -25.08 -1.21 18.46
C LEU A 372 -25.04 -2.73 18.66
N GLY A 373 -24.06 -3.26 19.41
CA GLY A 373 -23.79 -4.70 19.49
C GLY A 373 -23.23 -5.30 18.19
N TYR A 374 -22.74 -4.47 17.27
CA TYR A 374 -22.00 -4.80 16.05
C TYR A 374 -21.22 -3.60 15.57
N ASP A 375 -20.18 -3.85 14.78
CA ASP A 375 -19.32 -2.81 14.21
C ASP A 375 -19.77 -2.42 12.79
N PRO A 376 -20.39 -1.25 12.59
CA PRO A 376 -20.77 -0.74 11.29
C PRO A 376 -19.62 -0.02 10.57
N SER A 377 -18.45 0.11 11.21
CA SER A 377 -17.35 0.91 10.65
C SER A 377 -16.85 0.34 9.34
N TYR A 378 -16.47 1.24 8.44
CA TYR A 378 -15.78 0.88 7.22
C TYR A 378 -14.30 0.67 7.52
N LYS A 379 -13.78 -0.53 7.28
CA LYS A 379 -12.36 -0.87 7.48
C LYS A 379 -11.94 -2.06 6.63
N SER A 380 -10.66 -2.14 6.33
CA SER A 380 -10.03 -3.28 5.66
C SER A 380 -8.79 -3.71 6.40
N ASP A 381 -8.63 -5.03 6.59
CA ASP A 381 -7.45 -5.69 7.11
C ASP A 381 -6.95 -6.69 6.09
N ARG A 382 -5.73 -6.51 5.57
CA ARG A 382 -5.11 -7.39 4.58
C ARG A 382 -3.81 -7.96 5.08
N TYR A 383 -3.68 -9.27 4.92
CA TYR A 383 -2.48 -10.05 5.23
C TYR A 383 -1.93 -10.64 3.95
N ASN A 384 -0.70 -10.33 3.60
CA ASN A 384 0.00 -10.88 2.44
C ASN A 384 1.07 -11.85 2.88
N PHE A 385 1.26 -12.90 2.10
CA PHE A 385 2.35 -13.84 2.20
C PHE A 385 2.91 -14.12 0.83
N ARG A 386 4.25 -14.12 0.70
CA ARG A 386 4.96 -14.54 -0.52
C ARG A 386 6.19 -15.35 -0.16
N ALA A 387 6.44 -16.41 -0.94
CA ALA A 387 7.69 -17.17 -0.90
C ALA A 387 8.11 -17.49 -2.34
N ASN A 388 9.29 -17.01 -2.72
CA ASN A 388 9.95 -17.33 -3.99
C ASN A 388 11.22 -18.11 -3.69
N LEU A 389 11.30 -19.33 -4.22
CA LEU A 389 12.39 -20.26 -4.01
C LEU A 389 12.99 -20.64 -5.37
N ASP A 390 14.29 -20.48 -5.54
CA ASP A 390 15.03 -20.90 -6.73
C ASP A 390 16.05 -21.97 -6.34
N TYR A 391 15.92 -23.17 -6.90
CA TYR A 391 16.78 -24.29 -6.61
C TYR A 391 17.47 -24.80 -7.86
N LYS A 392 18.79 -24.75 -7.88
CA LYS A 392 19.63 -25.33 -8.94
C LYS A 392 19.86 -26.82 -8.65
N VAL A 393 19.06 -27.66 -9.30
CA VAL A 393 19.16 -29.13 -9.19
C VAL A 393 20.46 -29.63 -9.81
N LEU A 394 20.77 -29.12 -11.01
CA LEU A 394 21.98 -29.36 -11.78
C LEU A 394 22.53 -28.02 -12.26
N SER A 395 23.74 -28.01 -12.78
CA SER A 395 24.34 -26.80 -13.37
C SER A 395 23.49 -26.19 -14.51
N ASN A 396 22.74 -27.05 -15.20
CA ASN A 396 21.87 -26.67 -16.34
C ASN A 396 20.38 -26.85 -16.05
N LEU A 397 19.96 -27.18 -14.81
CA LEU A 397 18.56 -27.38 -14.44
C LEU A 397 18.23 -26.60 -13.17
N LYS A 398 17.34 -25.62 -13.33
CA LYS A 398 16.82 -24.78 -12.23
C LYS A 398 15.30 -24.96 -12.07
N LEU A 399 14.87 -25.16 -10.84
CA LEU A 399 13.47 -25.15 -10.44
C LEU A 399 13.17 -23.86 -9.67
N SER A 400 12.11 -23.15 -10.04
CA SER A 400 11.65 -21.98 -9.33
C SER A 400 10.21 -22.20 -8.86
N LEU A 401 10.00 -22.13 -7.56
CA LEU A 401 8.68 -22.20 -6.92
C LEU A 401 8.27 -20.82 -6.42
N ASN A 402 7.15 -20.31 -6.91
CA ASN A 402 6.56 -19.08 -6.44
C ASN A 402 5.23 -19.40 -5.75
N LEU A 403 5.10 -18.96 -4.51
CA LEU A 403 3.89 -19.05 -3.71
C LEU A 403 3.50 -17.65 -3.26
N ALA A 404 2.24 -17.29 -3.44
CA ALA A 404 1.71 -16.03 -2.92
C ALA A 404 0.28 -16.25 -2.43
N SER A 405 -0.06 -15.63 -1.33
CA SER A 405 -1.41 -15.66 -0.78
C SER A 405 -1.74 -14.32 -0.16
N TYR A 406 -2.99 -13.93 -0.23
CA TYR A 406 -3.51 -12.86 0.62
C TYR A 406 -4.84 -13.27 1.23
N LEU A 407 -5.10 -12.72 2.39
CA LEU A 407 -6.39 -12.75 3.07
C LEU A 407 -6.76 -11.30 3.37
N GLU A 408 -7.87 -10.85 2.83
CA GLU A 408 -8.39 -9.51 3.05
C GLU A 408 -9.80 -9.58 3.65
N LYS A 409 -10.00 -8.84 4.72
CA LYS A 409 -11.29 -8.66 5.36
C LYS A 409 -11.72 -7.23 5.18
N VAL A 410 -12.84 -7.00 4.50
CA VAL A 410 -13.47 -5.69 4.35
C VAL A 410 -14.77 -5.69 5.14
N ASN A 411 -14.89 -4.77 6.07
CA ASN A 411 -16.12 -4.53 6.81
C ASN A 411 -16.76 -3.23 6.31
N THR A 412 -18.06 -3.25 6.09
CA THR A 412 -18.83 -2.08 5.63
C THR A 412 -20.16 -1.99 6.37
N PRO A 413 -20.73 -0.79 6.54
CA PRO A 413 -22.12 -0.65 6.89
C PRO A 413 -23.00 -1.35 5.86
N GLN A 414 -24.09 -1.96 6.31
CA GLN A 414 -25.12 -2.49 5.42
C GLN A 414 -26.10 -1.38 5.08
N THR A 415 -26.22 -1.02 3.80
CA THR A 415 -27.20 -0.03 3.34
C THR A 415 -28.26 -0.70 2.47
N LYS A 416 -29.41 -0.07 2.30
CA LYS A 416 -30.38 -0.47 1.27
C LYS A 416 -29.80 -0.09 -0.09
N THR A 417 -29.63 -1.07 -0.98
CA THR A 417 -28.96 -0.88 -2.25
C THR A 417 -29.80 -0.04 -3.20
N LEU A 418 -29.26 1.12 -3.62
CA LEU A 418 -29.73 1.89 -4.78
C LEU A 418 -29.06 1.39 -6.06
N PHE A 419 -27.78 1.00 -5.98
CA PHE A 419 -26.92 0.71 -7.12
C PHE A 419 -26.32 -0.71 -7.13
N GLY A 420 -26.89 -1.66 -6.37
CA GLY A 420 -26.38 -3.03 -6.30
C GLY A 420 -25.77 -3.39 -4.93
N GLY A 421 -25.34 -4.66 -4.77
CA GLY A 421 -24.92 -5.25 -3.50
C GLY A 421 -23.42 -5.37 -3.26
N SER A 422 -22.57 -4.82 -4.15
CA SER A 422 -21.12 -4.85 -3.95
C SER A 422 -20.65 -3.83 -2.92
N VAL A 423 -19.46 -4.01 -2.36
CA VAL A 423 -18.82 -3.04 -1.44
C VAL A 423 -18.73 -1.65 -2.08
N ALA A 424 -18.32 -1.56 -3.34
CA ALA A 424 -18.26 -0.29 -4.07
C ALA A 424 -19.65 0.37 -4.20
N ALA A 425 -20.67 -0.40 -4.50
CA ALA A 425 -22.04 0.12 -4.60
C ALA A 425 -22.58 0.61 -3.24
N MET A 426 -22.21 -0.02 -2.15
CA MET A 426 -22.57 0.45 -0.80
C MET A 426 -21.93 1.79 -0.47
N ILE A 427 -20.69 1.99 -0.86
CA ILE A 427 -20.01 3.28 -0.69
C ILE A 427 -20.72 4.38 -1.48
N GLU A 428 -21.08 4.12 -2.74
CA GLU A 428 -21.82 5.06 -3.57
C GLU A 428 -23.20 5.37 -2.98
N ASN A 429 -23.88 4.36 -2.43
CA ASN A 429 -25.16 4.59 -1.74
C ASN A 429 -25.00 5.53 -0.54
N MET A 430 -24.01 5.29 0.32
CA MET A 430 -23.75 6.14 1.50
C MET A 430 -23.42 7.58 1.06
N ARG A 431 -22.58 7.73 0.03
CA ARG A 431 -22.23 9.04 -0.52
C ARG A 431 -23.45 9.76 -1.08
N ALA A 432 -24.30 9.06 -1.83
CA ALA A 432 -25.53 9.62 -2.39
C ALA A 432 -26.49 10.10 -1.29
N TYR A 433 -26.62 9.33 -0.20
CA TYR A 433 -27.43 9.76 0.94
C TYR A 433 -26.89 11.02 1.62
N ILE A 434 -25.57 11.08 1.85
CA ILE A 434 -24.93 12.25 2.47
C ILE A 434 -25.10 13.49 1.58
N TRP A 435 -24.89 13.37 0.27
CA TRP A 435 -25.07 14.48 -0.67
C TRP A 435 -26.52 14.90 -0.86
N GLY A 436 -27.46 13.96 -0.70
CA GLY A 436 -28.88 14.24 -0.77
C GLY A 436 -29.47 14.86 0.50
N THR A 437 -28.69 14.98 1.59
CA THR A 437 -29.13 15.55 2.85
C THR A 437 -28.91 17.07 2.84
N PRO A 438 -29.98 17.89 2.79
CA PRO A 438 -29.83 19.34 2.85
C PRO A 438 -29.42 19.81 4.24
N PRO A 439 -28.73 20.94 4.36
CA PRO A 439 -28.33 21.49 5.67
C PRO A 439 -29.53 21.95 6.52
N THR A 440 -30.66 22.15 5.90
CA THR A 440 -31.92 22.55 6.52
C THR A 440 -32.67 21.40 7.20
N ASP A 441 -32.26 20.14 6.93
CA ASP A 441 -32.93 18.99 7.53
C ASP A 441 -32.66 18.93 9.05
N PRO A 442 -33.63 18.43 9.85
CA PRO A 442 -33.44 18.23 11.27
C PRO A 442 -32.30 17.26 11.53
N GLY A 443 -31.72 17.30 12.74
CA GLY A 443 -30.66 16.39 13.16
C GLY A 443 -31.02 14.92 12.92
N PRO A 444 -30.01 14.03 12.80
CA PRO A 444 -30.25 12.64 12.41
C PRO A 444 -31.00 11.84 13.48
N LEU A 445 -30.96 12.31 14.72
CA LEU A 445 -31.60 11.68 15.89
C LEU A 445 -32.49 12.67 16.63
N THR A 446 -33.54 12.15 17.25
CA THR A 446 -34.37 12.93 18.18
C THR A 446 -33.54 13.39 19.38
N GLN A 447 -33.59 14.68 19.72
CA GLN A 447 -32.87 15.24 20.86
C GLN A 447 -33.60 14.95 22.19
N GLU A 448 -34.92 15.09 22.16
CA GLU A 448 -35.80 14.82 23.31
C GLU A 448 -36.89 13.84 22.88
N GLY A 449 -37.40 13.06 23.83
CA GLY A 449 -38.54 12.18 23.58
C GLY A 449 -39.81 13.00 23.38
N TYR A 450 -40.65 12.61 22.43
CA TYR A 450 -41.94 13.25 22.17
C TYR A 450 -43.03 12.21 21.85
N THR A 451 -44.28 12.63 21.91
CA THR A 451 -45.40 11.76 21.58
C THR A 451 -46.05 12.26 20.29
N LEU A 452 -46.18 11.37 19.30
CA LEU A 452 -46.88 11.65 18.06
C LEU A 452 -48.38 11.88 18.27
N ILE A 453 -49.06 12.47 17.27
CA ILE A 453 -50.51 12.74 17.32
C ILE A 453 -51.31 11.44 17.50
N ASP A 454 -50.82 10.32 16.96
CA ASP A 454 -51.45 9.00 17.12
C ASP A 454 -51.23 8.35 18.50
N GLY A 455 -50.52 9.04 19.40
CA GLY A 455 -50.22 8.55 20.75
C GLY A 455 -48.93 7.73 20.83
N THR A 456 -48.19 7.53 19.75
CA THR A 456 -46.91 6.81 19.76
C THR A 456 -45.83 7.62 20.46
N SER A 457 -45.22 7.05 21.48
CA SER A 457 -44.08 7.68 22.17
C SER A 457 -42.77 7.41 21.39
N VAL A 458 -42.04 8.48 21.05
CA VAL A 458 -40.73 8.43 20.39
C VAL A 458 -39.69 8.85 21.41
N PRO A 459 -38.81 7.95 21.84
CA PRO A 459 -37.75 8.28 22.80
C PRO A 459 -36.66 9.13 22.15
N ALA A 460 -35.82 9.76 22.97
CA ALA A 460 -34.60 10.42 22.50
C ALA A 460 -33.64 9.42 21.89
N GLY A 461 -32.89 9.85 20.86
CA GLY A 461 -31.90 9.02 20.15
C GLY A 461 -32.48 8.13 19.06
N GLU A 462 -33.76 8.25 18.74
CA GLU A 462 -34.36 7.56 17.59
C GLU A 462 -34.04 8.27 16.26
N VAL A 463 -34.02 7.49 15.18
CA VAL A 463 -33.69 7.98 13.85
C VAL A 463 -34.86 8.81 13.28
N VAL A 464 -34.56 10.02 12.82
CA VAL A 464 -35.53 10.93 12.19
C VAL A 464 -35.41 10.85 10.68
N ASN A 465 -36.53 10.70 9.96
CA ASN A 465 -36.55 10.74 8.51
C ASN A 465 -36.20 12.15 7.99
N GLN A 466 -35.47 12.15 6.90
CA GLN A 466 -35.15 13.39 6.18
C GLN A 466 -36.33 13.83 5.31
N SER A 467 -36.48 15.13 5.18
CA SER A 467 -37.54 15.73 4.36
C SER A 467 -37.45 15.26 2.90
N GLY A 468 -38.58 14.75 2.39
CA GLY A 468 -38.66 14.27 0.99
C GLY A 468 -37.91 12.97 0.71
N GLN A 469 -37.40 12.28 1.75
CA GLN A 469 -36.73 10.98 1.62
C GLN A 469 -37.35 9.93 2.54
N ASP A 470 -37.53 8.72 2.03
CA ASP A 470 -37.99 7.57 2.84
C ASP A 470 -36.92 7.05 3.80
N ARG A 471 -35.80 7.76 3.95
CA ARG A 471 -34.61 7.23 4.62
C ARG A 471 -33.80 8.32 5.30
N ASN A 472 -33.22 7.94 6.41
CA ASN A 472 -32.27 8.77 7.13
C ASN A 472 -30.85 8.28 6.87
N THR A 473 -29.96 9.17 6.44
CA THR A 473 -28.53 8.85 6.16
C THR A 473 -27.84 8.21 7.35
N TYR A 474 -28.09 8.73 8.56
CA TYR A 474 -27.51 8.18 9.79
C TYR A 474 -28.00 6.76 10.07
N GLY A 475 -29.31 6.51 9.92
CA GLY A 475 -29.90 5.18 10.06
C GLY A 475 -29.38 4.19 9.04
N GLU A 476 -29.21 4.63 7.79
CA GLU A 476 -28.64 3.78 6.73
C GLU A 476 -27.18 3.38 7.03
N ILE A 477 -26.39 4.28 7.58
CA ILE A 477 -24.97 3.99 7.91
C ILE A 477 -24.87 3.15 9.20
N ASN A 478 -25.68 3.44 10.23
CA ASN A 478 -25.45 2.91 11.56
C ASN A 478 -26.43 1.80 11.96
N ARG A 479 -27.68 1.84 11.53
CA ARG A 479 -28.77 1.02 12.11
C ARG A 479 -29.24 -0.14 11.23
N ARG A 480 -28.64 -0.36 10.05
CA ARG A 480 -29.00 -1.46 9.14
C ARG A 480 -28.16 -2.71 9.26
N GLY A 481 -27.15 -2.70 10.10
CA GLY A 481 -26.23 -3.81 10.28
C GLY A 481 -24.90 -3.61 9.55
N TYR A 482 -24.27 -4.72 9.19
CA TYR A 482 -22.96 -4.70 8.52
C TYR A 482 -22.87 -5.78 7.45
N GLN A 483 -21.94 -5.58 6.52
CA GLN A 483 -21.46 -6.60 5.61
C GLN A 483 -19.96 -6.80 5.82
N GLN A 484 -19.54 -8.04 6.01
CA GLN A 484 -18.14 -8.42 6.06
C GLN A 484 -17.83 -9.34 4.90
N GLU A 485 -16.89 -8.92 4.05
CA GLU A 485 -16.38 -9.71 2.94
C GLU A 485 -14.96 -10.18 3.26
N THR A 486 -14.72 -11.47 3.12
CA THR A 486 -13.40 -12.07 3.27
C THR A 486 -12.96 -12.62 1.93
N ASN A 487 -11.93 -12.01 1.36
CA ASN A 487 -11.30 -12.41 0.12
C ASN A 487 -10.03 -13.20 0.45
N THR A 488 -9.93 -14.43 -0.05
CA THR A 488 -8.73 -15.25 0.07
C THR A 488 -8.26 -15.63 -1.31
N ASN A 489 -6.98 -15.49 -1.57
CA ASN A 489 -6.36 -15.90 -2.82
C ASN A 489 -5.09 -16.69 -2.54
N LEU A 490 -4.88 -17.75 -3.31
CA LEU A 490 -3.66 -18.54 -3.35
C LEU A 490 -3.18 -18.62 -4.79
N ASN A 491 -2.00 -18.11 -5.04
CA ASN A 491 -1.33 -18.21 -6.34
C ASN A 491 -0.07 -19.05 -6.19
N SER A 492 0.09 -20.05 -7.03
CA SER A 492 1.30 -20.84 -7.08
C SER A 492 1.79 -21.02 -8.51
N SER A 493 3.10 -21.05 -8.70
CA SER A 493 3.69 -21.43 -9.98
C SER A 493 5.00 -22.17 -9.78
N LEU A 494 5.19 -23.21 -10.58
CA LEU A 494 6.43 -23.96 -10.70
C LEU A 494 7.01 -23.70 -12.08
N ILE A 495 8.26 -23.24 -12.11
CA ILE A 495 8.99 -22.98 -13.33
C ILE A 495 10.18 -23.92 -13.38
N VAL A 496 10.38 -24.56 -14.52
CA VAL A 496 11.52 -25.45 -14.82
C VAL A 496 12.31 -24.80 -15.95
N ASP A 497 13.52 -24.31 -15.65
CA ASP A 497 14.45 -23.79 -16.63
C ASP A 497 15.52 -24.85 -16.90
N TRP A 498 15.58 -25.36 -18.12
CA TRP A 498 16.49 -26.43 -18.51
C TRP A 498 17.38 -26.00 -19.67
N GLY A 499 18.67 -25.85 -19.42
CA GLY A 499 19.70 -25.66 -20.44
C GLY A 499 19.96 -26.96 -21.19
N LEU A 500 19.81 -26.94 -22.50
CA LEU A 500 19.97 -28.08 -23.40
C LEU A 500 21.23 -27.91 -24.27
N ASP A 501 22.27 -27.25 -23.75
CA ASP A 501 23.52 -27.02 -24.44
C ASP A 501 24.22 -28.34 -24.90
N PHE A 502 23.88 -29.45 -24.25
CA PHE A 502 24.35 -30.78 -24.64
C PHE A 502 23.74 -31.28 -25.97
N ILE A 503 22.62 -30.69 -26.43
CA ILE A 503 22.03 -30.95 -27.73
C ILE A 503 22.55 -29.92 -28.73
N THR A 504 22.40 -28.64 -28.40
CA THR A 504 22.86 -27.52 -29.24
C THR A 504 23.23 -26.34 -28.36
N LYS A 505 24.39 -25.75 -28.55
CA LYS A 505 24.89 -24.61 -27.76
C LYS A 505 23.90 -23.45 -27.78
N GLY A 506 23.51 -22.97 -26.59
CA GLY A 506 22.54 -21.88 -26.38
C GLY A 506 21.07 -22.32 -26.42
N LEU A 507 20.79 -23.62 -26.64
CA LEU A 507 19.43 -24.13 -26.56
C LEU A 507 19.00 -24.20 -25.08
N SER A 508 17.81 -23.71 -24.80
CA SER A 508 17.17 -23.86 -23.48
C SER A 508 15.67 -24.07 -23.61
N ASN A 509 15.08 -24.72 -22.62
CA ASN A 509 13.65 -24.90 -22.51
C ASN A 509 13.17 -24.37 -21.17
N LYS A 510 12.07 -23.61 -21.20
CA LYS A 510 11.41 -23.12 -20.00
C LYS A 510 9.98 -23.63 -19.98
N PHE A 511 9.67 -24.43 -18.97
CA PHE A 511 8.34 -24.94 -18.71
C PHE A 511 7.76 -24.27 -17.47
N MET A 512 6.49 -23.88 -17.50
CA MET A 512 5.81 -23.26 -16.37
C MET A 512 4.42 -23.85 -16.21
N ILE A 513 4.08 -24.21 -14.98
CA ILE A 513 2.72 -24.55 -14.56
C ILE A 513 2.29 -23.62 -13.44
N SER A 514 1.06 -23.12 -13.49
CA SER A 514 0.51 -22.26 -12.45
C SER A 514 -0.87 -22.75 -12.01
N PHE A 515 -1.14 -22.57 -10.73
CA PHE A 515 -2.44 -22.87 -10.12
C PHE A 515 -2.86 -21.67 -9.25
N ASP A 516 -4.10 -21.21 -9.47
CA ASP A 516 -4.70 -20.11 -8.74
C ASP A 516 -6.03 -20.55 -8.14
N SER A 517 -6.24 -20.16 -6.89
CA SER A 517 -7.50 -20.37 -6.18
C SER A 517 -7.96 -19.07 -5.56
N LYS A 518 -9.21 -18.71 -5.78
CA LYS A 518 -9.85 -17.53 -5.16
C LYS A 518 -11.11 -17.97 -4.45
N ALA A 519 -11.26 -17.55 -3.19
CA ALA A 519 -12.47 -17.75 -2.40
C ALA A 519 -12.95 -16.41 -1.86
N VAL A 520 -14.25 -16.17 -1.94
CA VAL A 520 -14.92 -15.00 -1.39
C VAL A 520 -16.00 -15.48 -0.45
N THR A 521 -15.97 -15.01 0.79
CA THR A 521 -17.01 -15.30 1.79
C THR A 521 -17.62 -14.00 2.25
N THR A 522 -18.94 -13.87 2.16
CA THR A 522 -19.66 -12.69 2.59
C THR A 522 -20.59 -13.03 3.74
N ILE A 523 -20.46 -12.30 4.85
CA ILE A 523 -21.34 -12.36 6.01
C ILE A 523 -22.13 -11.06 6.03
N ILE A 524 -23.45 -11.16 6.04
CA ILE A 524 -24.35 -10.01 6.07
C ILE A 524 -25.24 -10.11 7.31
N ARG A 525 -25.19 -9.09 8.16
CA ARG A 525 -26.19 -8.85 9.21
C ARG A 525 -27.09 -7.72 8.76
N LYS A 526 -28.37 -8.00 8.61
CA LYS A 526 -29.39 -6.98 8.29
C LYS A 526 -30.23 -6.72 9.52
N THR A 527 -30.46 -5.45 9.80
CA THR A 527 -31.34 -4.97 10.85
C THR A 527 -32.38 -4.04 10.21
N ALA A 528 -33.62 -4.11 10.65
CA ALA A 528 -34.62 -3.13 10.26
C ALA A 528 -34.26 -1.80 10.95
N CYS A 529 -34.18 -0.73 10.19
CA CYS A 529 -34.07 0.61 10.72
C CYS A 529 -35.50 1.18 10.77
N SER A 530 -36.03 1.34 11.96
CA SER A 530 -37.23 2.15 12.19
C SER A 530 -36.81 3.63 12.16
N SER A 531 -37.59 4.44 11.50
CA SER A 531 -37.39 5.89 11.45
C SER A 531 -38.74 6.57 11.64
N PHE A 532 -38.74 7.70 12.29
CA PHE A 532 -39.92 8.50 12.55
C PHE A 532 -39.90 9.71 11.62
N GLN A 533 -41.04 10.03 11.00
CA GLN A 533 -41.21 11.31 10.30
C GLN A 533 -41.45 12.39 11.35
N ASN A 534 -40.73 13.48 11.30
CA ASN A 534 -41.15 14.71 11.94
C ASN A 534 -42.42 15.14 11.21
N GLU A 535 -43.58 14.99 11.86
CA GLU A 535 -44.79 15.64 11.37
C GLU A 535 -44.50 17.14 11.41
N THR A 536 -44.40 17.72 10.24
CA THR A 536 -44.29 19.17 10.09
C THR A 536 -45.58 19.75 10.70
N PHE A 537 -45.47 20.39 11.84
CA PHE A 537 -46.56 21.16 12.37
C PHE A 537 -46.83 22.24 11.31
N GLN A 538 -47.87 22.04 10.51
CA GLN A 538 -48.47 23.12 9.76
C GLN A 538 -49.18 24.02 10.78
N PHE A 539 -48.57 25.17 11.08
CA PHE A 539 -49.22 26.26 11.79
C PHE A 539 -50.04 27.07 10.79
#